data_0dcdda8b52820b7ff3a3168ccd61c531
#
_entry.id   0dcdda8b52820b7ff3a3168ccd61c531
#
_cell.length_a   1.000
_cell.length_b   1.000
_cell.length_c   1.000
_cell.angle_alpha   90.00
_cell.angle_beta   90.00
_cell.angle_gamma   90.00
#
_symmetry.space_group_name_H-M   'P 1'
#
loop_
_entity.id
_entity.type
_entity.pdbx_description
1 polymer ?
#
loop_
_entity_poly.entity_id
_entity_poly.type
_entity_poly.pdbx_seq_one_letter_code
_entity_poly.pdbx_strand_id
1 'polypeptide(L)'
;MKMRATDRVTVCGLPGTGKTTLTKYLCSLYEPDLLIYDPLAQYVNFPSECRYIPKSDSLTEFDSVCRQLCARSNVVFVIEEAERYLGQGKALGPYAFDLINRGRNWGVGVVAVTRRIQRLSKDFFDLCQHVFFFKCGLKSRDYIKDMIGQGECQIITGLERFHFLYYDLEAEETEVATLELEGRQHIAAEKVVVQKEEEHLPLETKKLAPLKPGMETYRKPGVRETTK
;
A
#
# COMPACT_ATOMS: atom_id res chain seq x y z
N MET A 1 13.08 -11.88 2.66
CA MET A 1 11.93 -11.21 2.02
C MET A 1 12.42 -10.47 0.79
N LYS A 2 11.76 -10.62 -0.35
CA LYS A 2 12.02 -9.88 -1.60
C LYS A 2 10.73 -9.21 -2.02
N MET A 3 10.72 -7.87 -2.08
CA MET A 3 9.55 -7.09 -2.52
C MET A 3 9.91 -6.27 -3.74
N ARG A 4 9.00 -6.20 -4.71
CA ARG A 4 9.12 -5.38 -5.91
C ARG A 4 8.36 -4.08 -5.71
N ALA A 5 8.78 -3.02 -6.40
CA ALA A 5 8.04 -1.76 -6.37
C ALA A 5 6.61 -1.86 -6.93
N THR A 6 6.32 -2.92 -7.69
CA THR A 6 4.99 -3.18 -8.28
C THR A 6 4.09 -4.07 -7.43
N ASP A 7 4.59 -4.61 -6.31
CA ASP A 7 3.82 -5.52 -5.48
C ASP A 7 2.69 -4.80 -4.73
N ARG A 8 1.67 -5.58 -4.38
CA ARG A 8 0.62 -5.14 -3.47
C ARG A 8 0.91 -5.65 -2.09
N VAL A 9 0.88 -4.73 -1.16
CA VAL A 9 1.26 -4.96 0.23
C VAL A 9 0.14 -4.52 1.16
N THR A 10 -0.14 -5.31 2.17
CA THR A 10 -1.02 -4.92 3.26
C THR A 10 -0.25 -4.83 4.57
N VAL A 11 -0.40 -3.72 5.29
CA VAL A 11 0.12 -3.54 6.65
C VAL A 11 -1.05 -3.37 7.60
N CYS A 12 -1.27 -4.32 8.51
CA CYS A 12 -2.42 -4.29 9.40
C CYS A 12 -2.08 -4.49 10.88
N GLY A 13 -2.95 -4.00 11.76
CA GLY A 13 -2.84 -4.16 13.21
C GLY A 13 -3.43 -3.01 14.02
N LEU A 14 -3.45 -3.15 15.33
CA LEU A 14 -3.97 -2.14 16.26
C LEU A 14 -3.18 -0.82 16.22
N PRO A 15 -3.78 0.31 16.67
CA PRO A 15 -3.06 1.55 16.85
C PRO A 15 -1.84 1.37 17.78
N GLY A 16 -0.74 2.07 17.48
CA GLY A 16 0.47 2.09 18.30
C GLY A 16 1.35 0.84 18.23
N THR A 17 1.05 -0.14 17.37
CA THR A 17 1.82 -1.39 17.26
C THR A 17 3.09 -1.28 16.41
N GLY A 18 3.24 -0.24 15.57
CA GLY A 18 4.41 -0.02 14.73
C GLY A 18 4.12 0.07 13.23
N LYS A 19 2.84 -0.03 12.79
CA LYS A 19 2.47 0.03 11.37
C LYS A 19 3.06 1.21 10.61
N THR A 20 2.75 2.43 11.08
CA THR A 20 3.25 3.66 10.45
C THR A 20 4.78 3.73 10.43
N THR A 21 5.42 3.15 11.44
CA THR A 21 6.89 3.04 11.51
C THR A 21 7.42 2.15 10.40
N LEU A 22 6.88 0.94 10.24
CA LEU A 22 7.23 0.04 9.13
C LEU A 22 6.91 0.68 7.78
N THR A 23 5.72 1.29 7.64
CA THR A 23 5.33 1.91 6.37
C THR A 23 6.28 3.05 5.99
N LYS A 24 6.71 3.88 6.94
CA LYS A 24 7.71 4.94 6.70
C LYS A 24 9.04 4.35 6.24
N TYR A 25 9.48 3.26 6.83
CA TYR A 25 10.67 2.55 6.37
C TYR A 25 10.49 2.05 4.94
N LEU A 26 9.38 1.37 4.62
CA LEU A 26 9.09 0.94 3.26
C LEU A 26 9.07 2.13 2.29
N CYS A 27 8.44 3.25 2.66
CA CYS A 27 8.42 4.47 1.85
C CYS A 27 9.83 4.99 1.53
N SER A 28 10.74 4.99 2.50
CA SER A 28 12.11 5.48 2.30
C SER A 28 12.92 4.66 1.28
N LEU A 29 12.48 3.42 1.01
CA LEU A 29 13.12 2.57 0.00
C LEU A 29 12.70 2.91 -1.44
N TYR A 30 11.58 3.63 -1.61
CA TYR A 30 10.95 3.90 -2.90
C TYR A 30 11.00 5.38 -3.33
N GLU A 31 11.61 6.26 -2.53
CA GLU A 31 11.80 7.65 -2.96
C GLU A 31 12.75 7.74 -4.18
N PRO A 32 12.48 8.60 -5.18
CA PRO A 32 11.39 9.59 -5.26
C PRO A 32 10.08 9.07 -5.89
N ASP A 33 9.99 7.81 -6.26
CA ASP A 33 8.87 7.23 -7.00
C ASP A 33 7.75 6.78 -6.04
N LEU A 34 7.28 7.70 -5.20
CA LEU A 34 6.36 7.46 -4.10
C LEU A 34 5.21 8.46 -4.11
N LEU A 35 3.99 8.00 -3.85
CA LEU A 35 2.87 8.86 -3.47
C LEU A 35 2.18 8.29 -2.23
N ILE A 36 2.05 9.10 -1.18
CA ILE A 36 1.38 8.75 0.07
C ILE A 36 0.05 9.49 0.17
N TYR A 37 -1.05 8.76 0.20
CA TYR A 37 -2.37 9.28 0.54
C TYR A 37 -2.50 9.29 2.07
N ASP A 38 -2.31 10.46 2.68
CA ASP A 38 -2.10 10.65 4.12
C ASP A 38 -3.22 11.47 4.77
N PRO A 39 -4.40 10.87 5.04
CA PRO A 39 -5.53 11.59 5.63
C PRO A 39 -5.29 12.09 7.05
N LEU A 40 -4.26 11.58 7.73
CA LEU A 40 -3.94 11.95 9.11
C LEU A 40 -2.70 12.84 9.23
N ALA A 41 -2.08 13.23 8.11
CA ALA A 41 -0.88 14.05 8.05
C ALA A 41 0.29 13.51 8.90
N GLN A 42 0.51 12.18 8.87
CA GLN A 42 1.52 11.51 9.70
C GLN A 42 2.91 11.43 9.06
N TYR A 43 3.00 11.70 7.75
CA TYR A 43 4.23 11.56 6.96
C TYR A 43 4.93 12.90 6.74
N VAL A 44 4.96 13.75 7.78
CA VAL A 44 5.52 15.13 7.70
C VAL A 44 7.01 15.18 7.34
N ASN A 45 7.75 14.09 7.54
CA ASN A 45 9.19 14.00 7.25
C ASN A 45 9.47 13.65 5.78
N PHE A 46 8.43 13.33 4.98
CA PHE A 46 8.58 13.07 3.55
C PHE A 46 8.36 14.35 2.75
N PRO A 47 8.99 14.48 1.56
CA PRO A 47 8.79 15.60 0.66
C PRO A 47 7.31 15.86 0.38
N SER A 48 6.92 17.12 0.27
CA SER A 48 5.52 17.51 0.04
C SER A 48 4.96 16.96 -1.28
N GLU A 49 5.81 16.80 -2.28
CA GLU A 49 5.50 16.22 -3.59
C GLU A 49 5.15 14.73 -3.53
N CYS A 50 5.65 14.02 -2.51
CA CYS A 50 5.35 12.61 -2.28
C CYS A 50 4.08 12.40 -1.43
N ARG A 51 3.42 13.48 -0.98
CA ARG A 51 2.27 13.38 -0.08
C ARG A 51 1.03 14.06 -0.64
N TYR A 52 -0.08 13.38 -0.49
CA TYR A 52 -1.40 13.94 -0.73
C TYR A 52 -2.22 13.89 0.56
N ILE A 53 -2.54 15.05 1.11
CA ILE A 53 -3.42 15.18 2.26
C ILE A 53 -4.82 15.49 1.72
N PRO A 54 -5.79 14.56 1.81
CA PRO A 54 -7.12 14.78 1.28
C PRO A 54 -7.87 15.85 2.09
N LYS A 55 -8.71 16.59 1.41
CA LYS A 55 -9.58 17.59 2.04
C LYS A 55 -10.79 16.96 2.73
N SER A 56 -11.13 15.74 2.32
CA SER A 56 -12.28 14.99 2.84
C SER A 56 -12.06 13.48 2.71
N ASP A 57 -12.90 12.69 3.36
CA ASP A 57 -12.94 11.23 3.20
C ASP A 57 -13.73 10.80 1.93
N SER A 58 -13.79 11.65 0.91
CA SER A 58 -14.57 11.41 -0.30
C SER A 58 -13.91 10.36 -1.20
N LEU A 59 -14.70 9.36 -1.60
CA LEU A 59 -14.27 8.38 -2.61
C LEU A 59 -14.04 9.03 -3.98
N THR A 60 -14.72 10.12 -4.30
CA THR A 60 -14.51 10.87 -5.54
C THR A 60 -13.13 11.55 -5.53
N GLU A 61 -12.71 12.13 -4.40
CA GLU A 61 -11.38 12.71 -4.26
C GLU A 61 -10.30 11.63 -4.38
N PHE A 62 -10.49 10.49 -3.72
CA PHE A 62 -9.61 9.34 -3.82
C PHE A 62 -9.48 8.84 -5.27
N ASP A 63 -10.61 8.67 -5.98
CA ASP A 63 -10.64 8.25 -7.38
C ASP A 63 -9.93 9.25 -8.31
N SER A 64 -10.03 10.54 -8.03
CA SER A 64 -9.29 11.59 -8.75
C SER A 64 -7.77 11.44 -8.60
N VAL A 65 -7.29 11.06 -7.43
CA VAL A 65 -5.86 10.76 -7.21
C VAL A 65 -5.47 9.48 -7.96
N CYS A 66 -6.28 8.43 -7.88
CA CYS A 66 -6.05 7.20 -8.64
C CYS A 66 -6.00 7.45 -10.15
N ARG A 67 -6.85 8.33 -10.68
CA ARG A 67 -6.81 8.76 -12.09
C ARG A 67 -5.45 9.31 -12.49
N GLN A 68 -4.83 10.11 -11.64
CA GLN A 68 -3.50 10.67 -11.92
C GLN A 68 -2.40 9.62 -11.88
N LEU A 69 -2.54 8.62 -11.00
CA LEU A 69 -1.62 7.49 -10.90
C LEU A 69 -1.74 6.53 -12.10
N CYS A 70 -2.94 6.34 -12.65
CA CYS A 70 -3.13 5.53 -13.86
C CYS A 70 -2.39 6.08 -15.09
N ALA A 71 -1.97 7.35 -15.07
CA ALA A 71 -1.18 7.99 -16.13
C ALA A 71 0.33 7.94 -15.86
N ARG A 72 0.77 7.27 -14.78
CA ARG A 72 2.16 7.16 -14.36
C ARG A 72 2.62 5.71 -14.41
N SER A 73 3.95 5.53 -14.36
CA SER A 73 4.61 4.24 -14.21
C SER A 73 5.68 4.35 -13.13
N ASN A 74 6.11 3.22 -12.58
CA ASN A 74 7.15 3.11 -11.57
C ASN A 74 6.86 3.97 -10.31
N VAL A 75 5.64 3.85 -9.77
CA VAL A 75 5.21 4.58 -8.58
C VAL A 75 4.70 3.60 -7.54
N VAL A 76 5.10 3.78 -6.29
CA VAL A 76 4.50 3.11 -5.14
C VAL A 76 3.43 4.01 -4.54
N PHE A 77 2.20 3.55 -4.51
CA PHE A 77 1.06 4.25 -3.93
C PHE A 77 0.76 3.71 -2.53
N VAL A 78 1.00 4.52 -1.52
CA VAL A 78 0.72 4.19 -0.12
C VAL A 78 -0.61 4.80 0.29
N ILE A 79 -1.50 3.99 0.86
CA ILE A 79 -2.84 4.41 1.27
C ILE A 79 -2.97 4.19 2.78
N GLU A 80 -2.92 5.26 3.56
CA GLU A 80 -3.22 5.22 4.98
C GLU A 80 -4.73 5.14 5.23
N GLU A 81 -5.12 4.46 6.31
CA GLU A 81 -6.54 4.20 6.62
C GLU A 81 -7.28 3.54 5.44
N ALA A 82 -6.61 2.59 4.75
CA ALA A 82 -7.06 2.02 3.49
C ALA A 82 -8.49 1.44 3.54
N GLU A 83 -8.96 0.97 4.70
CA GLU A 83 -10.34 0.52 4.88
C GLU A 83 -11.40 1.62 4.67
N ARG A 84 -11.00 2.89 4.64
CA ARG A 84 -11.91 3.99 4.31
C ARG A 84 -12.17 4.09 2.81
N TYR A 85 -11.18 3.72 1.99
CA TYR A 85 -11.18 3.90 0.53
C TYR A 85 -11.36 2.57 -0.19
N LEU A 86 -10.71 1.52 0.28
CA LEU A 86 -10.74 0.17 -0.26
C LEU A 86 -11.55 -0.79 0.64
N GLY A 87 -12.58 -0.27 1.30
CA GLY A 87 -13.38 -1.03 2.26
C GLY A 87 -14.30 -2.05 1.60
N GLN A 88 -14.55 -3.14 2.31
CA GLN A 88 -15.49 -4.17 1.88
C GLN A 88 -16.89 -3.58 1.62
N GLY A 89 -17.51 -3.94 0.49
CA GLY A 89 -18.83 -3.45 0.09
C GLY A 89 -18.88 -2.00 -0.40
N LYS A 90 -17.73 -1.32 -0.50
CA LYS A 90 -17.65 0.02 -1.10
C LYS A 90 -17.53 -0.08 -2.62
N ALA A 91 -18.34 0.69 -3.32
CA ALA A 91 -18.17 0.87 -4.75
C ALA A 91 -16.93 1.75 -5.00
N LEU A 92 -15.89 1.18 -5.58
CA LEU A 92 -14.73 1.93 -6.02
C LEU A 92 -15.09 2.79 -7.24
N GLY A 93 -14.52 3.98 -7.32
CA GLY A 93 -14.53 4.75 -8.55
C GLY A 93 -13.77 4.00 -9.67
N PRO A 94 -14.01 4.35 -10.95
CA PRO A 94 -13.47 3.60 -12.08
C PRO A 94 -11.94 3.58 -12.11
N TYR A 95 -11.29 4.68 -11.72
CA TYR A 95 -9.83 4.76 -11.71
C TYR A 95 -9.21 4.02 -10.52
N ALA A 96 -9.84 4.08 -9.36
CA ALA A 96 -9.43 3.30 -8.20
C ALA A 96 -9.57 1.80 -8.48
N PHE A 97 -10.68 1.39 -9.11
CA PHE A 97 -10.88 0.01 -9.54
C PHE A 97 -9.81 -0.45 -10.54
N ASP A 98 -9.55 0.34 -11.58
CA ASP A 98 -8.53 0.01 -12.59
C ASP A 98 -7.12 -0.03 -11.97
N LEU A 99 -6.77 0.93 -11.09
CA LEU A 99 -5.48 0.98 -10.42
C LEU A 99 -5.25 -0.27 -9.54
N ILE A 100 -6.24 -0.64 -8.74
CA ILE A 100 -6.15 -1.81 -7.86
C ILE A 100 -6.02 -3.11 -8.67
N ASN A 101 -6.76 -3.26 -9.77
CA ASN A 101 -6.75 -4.50 -10.52
C ASN A 101 -5.61 -4.59 -11.55
N ARG A 102 -5.21 -3.46 -12.14
CA ARG A 102 -4.29 -3.41 -13.29
C ARG A 102 -3.01 -2.61 -13.06
N GLY A 103 -2.91 -1.88 -11.93
CA GLY A 103 -1.78 -0.99 -11.64
C GLY A 103 -0.43 -1.67 -11.76
N ARG A 104 -0.30 -2.93 -11.33
CA ARG A 104 0.92 -3.73 -11.48
C ARG A 104 1.43 -3.76 -12.92
N ASN A 105 0.53 -3.91 -13.91
CA ASN A 105 0.88 -3.94 -15.32
C ASN A 105 1.37 -2.57 -15.86
N TRP A 106 1.13 -1.51 -15.11
CA TRP A 106 1.57 -0.15 -15.43
C TRP A 106 2.77 0.29 -14.59
N GLY A 107 3.33 -0.63 -13.79
CA GLY A 107 4.43 -0.33 -12.90
C GLY A 107 3.99 0.40 -11.61
N VAL A 108 2.73 0.30 -11.19
CA VAL A 108 2.23 0.90 -9.96
C VAL A 108 2.02 -0.18 -8.90
N GLY A 109 2.81 -0.11 -7.82
CA GLY A 109 2.59 -0.89 -6.62
C GLY A 109 1.64 -0.20 -5.64
N VAL A 110 1.05 -0.96 -4.73
CA VAL A 110 0.11 -0.41 -3.75
C VAL A 110 0.42 -0.95 -2.35
N VAL A 111 0.58 -0.05 -1.39
CA VAL A 111 0.71 -0.39 0.04
C VAL A 111 -0.53 0.09 0.77
N ALA A 112 -1.36 -0.83 1.23
CA ALA A 112 -2.56 -0.54 2.01
C ALA A 112 -2.30 -0.68 3.51
N VAL A 113 -2.43 0.41 4.25
CA VAL A 113 -2.28 0.41 5.71
C VAL A 113 -3.66 0.46 6.36
N THR A 114 -3.97 -0.52 7.20
CA THR A 114 -5.29 -0.65 7.81
C THR A 114 -5.21 -1.01 9.30
N ARG A 115 -6.20 -0.58 10.07
CA ARG A 115 -6.36 -0.98 11.47
C ARG A 115 -7.17 -2.27 11.62
N ARG A 116 -7.98 -2.59 10.63
CA ARG A 116 -8.96 -3.67 10.67
C ARG A 116 -8.99 -4.42 9.36
N ILE A 117 -8.21 -5.49 9.28
CA ILE A 117 -8.09 -6.29 8.06
C ILE A 117 -9.45 -6.78 7.53
N GLN A 118 -10.38 -7.14 8.41
CA GLN A 118 -11.73 -7.59 8.02
C GLN A 118 -12.59 -6.50 7.37
N ARG A 119 -12.16 -5.23 7.40
CA ARG A 119 -12.82 -4.12 6.69
C ARG A 119 -12.21 -3.79 5.35
N LEU A 120 -11.02 -4.30 5.08
CA LEU A 120 -10.39 -4.17 3.76
C LEU A 120 -11.12 -5.08 2.78
N SER A 121 -11.21 -4.68 1.52
CA SER A 121 -11.80 -5.50 0.46
C SER A 121 -11.05 -6.84 0.35
N LYS A 122 -11.80 -7.93 0.25
CA LYS A 122 -11.24 -9.25 -0.01
C LYS A 122 -10.55 -9.27 -1.37
N ASP A 123 -11.18 -8.67 -2.38
CA ASP A 123 -10.62 -8.60 -3.72
C ASP A 123 -9.24 -7.90 -3.74
N PHE A 124 -9.06 -6.87 -2.91
CA PHE A 124 -7.74 -6.24 -2.76
C PHE A 124 -6.76 -7.18 -2.07
N PHE A 125 -7.19 -7.84 -0.99
CA PHE A 125 -6.33 -8.75 -0.24
C PHE A 125 -5.87 -9.93 -1.08
N ASP A 126 -6.76 -10.51 -1.88
CA ASP A 126 -6.46 -11.64 -2.78
C ASP A 126 -5.45 -11.27 -3.89
N LEU A 127 -5.26 -9.97 -4.13
CA LEU A 127 -4.26 -9.46 -5.06
C LEU A 127 -2.91 -9.15 -4.39
N CYS A 128 -2.80 -9.23 -3.05
CA CYS A 128 -1.57 -8.94 -2.34
C CYS A 128 -0.53 -10.05 -2.53
N GLN A 129 0.73 -9.65 -2.60
CA GLN A 129 1.88 -10.54 -2.53
C GLN A 129 2.40 -10.64 -1.09
N HIS A 130 2.32 -9.54 -0.33
CA HIS A 130 2.93 -9.44 0.99
C HIS A 130 1.96 -8.86 2.02
N VAL A 131 1.91 -9.46 3.20
CA VAL A 131 1.13 -8.95 4.33
C VAL A 131 1.98 -8.88 5.60
N PHE A 132 1.90 -7.73 6.26
CA PHE A 132 2.52 -7.50 7.55
C PHE A 132 1.44 -7.41 8.62
N PHE A 133 1.37 -8.41 9.48
CA PHE A 133 0.44 -8.47 10.58
C PHE A 133 1.14 -8.02 11.87
N PHE A 134 0.85 -6.82 12.33
CA PHE A 134 1.09 -6.46 13.72
C PHE A 134 -0.02 -7.03 14.60
N LYS A 135 0.12 -6.89 15.92
CA LYS A 135 -0.92 -7.34 16.85
C LYS A 135 -2.31 -6.86 16.41
N CYS A 136 -3.23 -7.80 16.23
CA CYS A 136 -4.60 -7.54 15.81
C CYS A 136 -5.58 -7.70 16.97
N GLY A 137 -6.72 -6.99 16.90
CA GLY A 137 -7.77 -7.06 17.90
C GLY A 137 -8.61 -8.34 17.80
N LEU A 138 -9.33 -8.65 18.88
CA LEU A 138 -10.19 -9.84 18.98
C LEU A 138 -11.15 -10.01 17.79
N LYS A 139 -11.73 -8.91 17.32
CA LYS A 139 -12.69 -8.92 16.20
C LYS A 139 -12.09 -9.31 14.85
N SER A 140 -10.77 -9.29 14.73
CA SER A 140 -10.06 -9.70 13.51
C SER A 140 -9.62 -11.16 13.55
N ARG A 141 -9.70 -11.83 14.72
CA ARG A 141 -9.13 -13.17 14.91
C ARG A 141 -9.76 -14.21 14.01
N ASP A 142 -11.08 -14.29 13.99
CA ASP A 142 -11.77 -15.31 13.19
C ASP A 142 -11.46 -15.11 11.69
N TYR A 143 -11.45 -13.85 11.25
CA TYR A 143 -11.10 -13.50 9.87
C TYR A 143 -9.65 -13.87 9.53
N ILE A 144 -8.69 -13.59 10.41
CA ILE A 144 -7.27 -13.94 10.22
C ILE A 144 -7.09 -15.46 10.23
N LYS A 145 -7.76 -16.16 11.17
CA LYS A 145 -7.74 -17.61 11.24
C LYS A 145 -8.23 -18.26 9.95
N ASP A 146 -9.30 -17.73 9.38
CA ASP A 146 -9.88 -18.25 8.13
C ASP A 146 -8.97 -17.97 6.92
N MET A 147 -8.16 -16.91 6.98
CA MET A 147 -7.28 -16.49 5.88
C MET A 147 -5.93 -17.20 5.87
N ILE A 148 -5.29 -17.32 7.03
CA ILE A 148 -3.89 -17.76 7.13
C ILE A 148 -3.67 -18.89 8.13
N GLY A 149 -4.72 -19.34 8.80
CA GLY A 149 -4.65 -20.48 9.72
C GLY A 149 -4.67 -20.12 11.20
N GLN A 150 -4.86 -21.16 12.02
CA GLN A 150 -5.00 -21.04 13.47
C GLN A 150 -3.67 -20.71 14.15
N GLY A 151 -2.55 -21.29 13.65
CA GLY A 151 -1.22 -21.13 14.23
C GLY A 151 -0.76 -19.68 14.12
N GLU A 152 -0.82 -19.11 12.93
CA GLU A 152 -0.45 -17.73 12.62
C GLU A 152 -1.33 -16.73 13.36
N CYS A 153 -2.63 -17.02 13.47
CA CYS A 153 -3.55 -16.21 14.25
C CYS A 153 -3.15 -16.16 15.74
N GLN A 154 -2.71 -17.26 16.33
CA GLN A 154 -2.20 -17.30 17.71
C GLN A 154 -0.94 -16.44 17.84
N ILE A 155 0.03 -16.57 16.92
CA ILE A 155 1.24 -15.75 16.90
C ILE A 155 0.86 -14.26 16.86
N ILE A 156 0.02 -13.84 15.91
CA ILE A 156 -0.38 -12.43 15.73
C ILE A 156 -1.03 -11.85 16.98
N THR A 157 -1.83 -12.63 17.70
CA THR A 157 -2.48 -12.15 18.94
C THR A 157 -1.52 -11.99 20.10
N GLY A 158 -0.41 -12.72 20.11
CA GLY A 158 0.66 -12.65 21.10
C GLY A 158 1.74 -11.61 20.81
N LEU A 159 1.77 -11.03 19.61
CA LEU A 159 2.81 -10.07 19.23
C LEU A 159 2.89 -8.88 20.20
N GLU A 160 4.10 -8.50 20.52
CA GLU A 160 4.41 -7.29 21.26
C GLU A 160 4.45 -6.06 20.33
N ARG A 161 4.64 -4.89 20.91
CA ARG A 161 4.82 -3.66 20.15
C ARG A 161 6.09 -3.76 19.28
N PHE A 162 5.99 -3.29 18.04
CA PHE A 162 7.06 -3.34 17.02
C PHE A 162 7.43 -4.74 16.51
N HIS A 163 6.73 -5.80 16.97
CA HIS A 163 6.84 -7.12 16.37
C HIS A 163 5.72 -7.31 15.35
N PHE A 164 6.02 -8.01 14.27
CA PHE A 164 5.05 -8.35 13.24
C PHE A 164 5.30 -9.75 12.68
N LEU A 165 4.24 -10.37 12.20
CA LEU A 165 4.33 -11.55 11.35
C LEU A 165 4.26 -11.08 9.90
N TYR A 166 5.29 -11.37 9.15
CA TYR A 166 5.32 -11.21 7.70
C TYR A 166 4.76 -12.49 7.07
N TYR A 167 3.92 -12.32 6.06
CA TYR A 167 3.36 -13.40 5.27
C TYR A 167 3.59 -13.11 3.78
N ASP A 168 4.31 -14.01 3.12
CA ASP A 168 4.48 -14.05 1.66
C ASP A 168 3.37 -14.93 1.08
N LEU A 169 2.42 -14.34 0.36
CA LEU A 169 1.28 -15.08 -0.18
C LEU A 169 1.65 -15.91 -1.41
N GLU A 170 2.70 -15.52 -2.16
CA GLU A 170 3.15 -16.27 -3.33
C GLU A 170 3.93 -17.54 -2.90
N ALA A 171 4.74 -17.44 -1.84
CA ALA A 171 5.51 -18.57 -1.30
C ALA A 171 4.74 -19.36 -0.24
N GLU A 172 3.63 -18.85 0.29
CA GLU A 172 2.90 -19.39 1.45
C GLU A 172 3.78 -19.53 2.70
N GLU A 173 4.75 -18.60 2.87
CA GLU A 173 5.70 -18.62 3.98
C GLU A 173 5.41 -17.50 4.98
N THR A 174 5.63 -17.79 6.27
CA THR A 174 5.50 -16.82 7.35
C THR A 174 6.80 -16.64 8.11
N GLU A 175 7.11 -15.41 8.52
CA GLU A 175 8.26 -15.07 9.35
C GLU A 175 7.87 -14.04 10.41
N VAL A 176 8.30 -14.23 11.66
CA VAL A 176 8.15 -13.23 12.72
C VAL A 176 9.40 -12.36 12.76
N ALA A 177 9.21 -11.06 12.71
CA ALA A 177 10.30 -10.09 12.75
C ALA A 177 9.99 -8.92 13.68
N THR A 178 11.02 -8.17 14.03
CA THR A 178 10.97 -7.01 14.92
C THR A 178 11.47 -5.77 14.21
N LEU A 179 10.83 -4.63 14.45
CA LEU A 179 11.36 -3.34 14.04
C LEU A 179 12.36 -2.84 15.07
N GLU A 180 13.63 -2.82 14.72
CA GLU A 180 14.65 -2.19 15.53
C GLU A 180 14.65 -0.67 15.29
N LEU A 181 14.55 0.09 16.37
CA LEU A 181 14.59 1.55 16.34
C LEU A 181 16.00 2.02 16.71
N GLU A 182 16.88 2.11 15.74
CA GLU A 182 18.17 2.79 15.96
C GLU A 182 17.94 4.29 16.07
N GLY A 183 18.32 4.84 17.26
CA GLY A 183 18.49 6.25 17.57
C GLY A 183 17.72 7.26 16.75
N ARG A 184 16.43 7.40 16.98
CA ARG A 184 15.47 8.43 16.49
C ARG A 184 15.33 8.70 14.99
N GLN A 185 16.16 8.13 14.08
CA GLN A 185 16.05 8.43 12.64
C GLN A 185 16.24 7.25 11.67
N HIS A 186 16.70 6.07 12.10
CA HIS A 186 16.82 4.91 11.22
C HIS A 186 16.10 3.69 11.79
N ILE A 187 15.32 3.02 10.95
CA ILE A 187 14.67 1.76 11.26
C ILE A 187 15.44 0.71 10.48
N ALA A 188 16.14 -0.16 11.18
CA ALA A 188 16.65 -1.39 10.59
C ALA A 188 15.63 -2.50 10.84
N ALA A 189 15.09 -3.09 9.80
CA ALA A 189 14.52 -4.42 9.88
C ALA A 189 15.64 -5.38 9.51
N GLU A 190 16.08 -6.21 10.40
CA GLU A 190 17.26 -7.06 10.21
C GLU A 190 17.19 -7.99 8.99
N LYS A 191 16.05 -8.12 8.31
CA LYS A 191 15.86 -9.02 7.17
C LYS A 191 14.92 -8.52 6.05
N VAL A 192 14.64 -7.23 5.94
CA VAL A 192 13.87 -6.73 4.79
C VAL A 192 14.85 -6.38 3.66
N VAL A 193 15.04 -7.28 2.73
CA VAL A 193 15.83 -7.01 1.50
C VAL A 193 14.87 -6.64 0.38
N VAL A 194 14.85 -5.37 0.00
CA VAL A 194 14.14 -4.91 -1.19
C VAL A 194 15.08 -5.03 -2.39
N GLN A 195 14.71 -5.85 -3.35
CA GLN A 195 15.40 -5.85 -4.65
C GLN A 195 14.86 -4.70 -5.48
N LYS A 196 15.75 -3.73 -5.81
CA LYS A 196 15.53 -2.91 -7.01
C LYS A 196 15.73 -3.83 -8.20
N GLU A 197 14.73 -3.93 -9.07
CA GLU A 197 14.93 -4.55 -10.38
C GLU A 197 15.99 -3.71 -11.12
N GLU A 198 17.20 -4.26 -11.26
CA GLU A 198 18.16 -3.78 -12.25
C GLU A 198 17.65 -4.26 -13.60
N GLU A 199 17.62 -3.32 -14.54
CA GLU A 199 17.29 -3.45 -15.96
C GLU A 199 15.81 -3.34 -16.34
N HIS A 200 15.43 -2.07 -16.68
CA HIS A 200 14.96 -1.79 -18.04
C HIS A 200 15.03 -0.30 -18.33
N LEU A 201 15.91 0.05 -19.28
CA LEU A 201 16.05 1.28 -20.07
C LEU A 201 15.95 2.63 -19.32
N PRO A 202 16.89 3.56 -19.58
CA PRO A 202 16.83 4.91 -19.03
C PRO A 202 15.70 5.67 -19.71
N LEU A 203 14.52 5.65 -19.11
CA LEU A 203 13.51 6.65 -19.37
C LEU A 203 13.89 7.89 -18.55
N GLU A 204 14.09 9.00 -19.27
CA GLU A 204 14.36 10.31 -18.70
C GLU A 204 13.47 10.56 -17.48
N THR A 205 14.10 10.75 -16.32
CA THR A 205 13.45 11.13 -15.08
C THR A 205 12.82 12.52 -15.24
N LYS A 206 11.58 12.59 -15.72
CA LYS A 206 10.80 13.81 -15.59
C LYS A 206 10.40 13.93 -14.12
N LYS A 207 11.00 14.91 -13.44
CA LYS A 207 10.63 15.32 -12.08
C LYS A 207 9.10 15.37 -11.96
N LEU A 208 8.57 14.72 -10.95
CA LEU A 208 7.17 14.74 -10.59
C LEU A 208 6.70 16.19 -10.46
N ALA A 209 5.93 16.65 -11.44
CA ALA A 209 5.26 17.93 -11.32
C ALA A 209 4.18 17.83 -10.22
N PRO A 210 3.98 18.87 -9.40
CA PRO A 210 2.96 18.86 -8.36
C PRO A 210 1.59 18.57 -8.97
N LEU A 211 0.79 17.78 -8.25
CA LEU A 211 -0.56 17.39 -8.65
C LEU A 211 -1.43 18.65 -8.83
N LYS A 212 -1.76 19.01 -10.06
CA LYS A 212 -2.64 20.12 -10.36
C LYS A 212 -4.10 19.67 -10.25
N PRO A 213 -4.99 20.43 -9.61
CA PRO A 213 -6.43 20.18 -9.69
C PRO A 213 -6.91 20.50 -11.11
N GLY A 214 -7.54 19.52 -11.77
CA GLY A 214 -8.26 19.69 -13.03
C GLY A 214 -7.40 19.58 -14.29
N MET A 215 -7.09 18.37 -14.72
CA MET A 215 -6.70 18.11 -16.11
C MET A 215 -7.66 17.12 -16.75
N GLU A 216 -8.22 17.54 -17.88
CA GLU A 216 -9.16 16.77 -18.66
C GLU A 216 -8.50 15.65 -19.48
N THR A 217 -9.27 14.60 -19.66
CA THR A 217 -9.18 13.52 -20.65
C THR A 217 -8.02 12.51 -20.54
N TYR A 218 -8.30 11.43 -19.81
CA TYR A 218 -7.66 10.15 -20.03
C TYR A 218 -8.37 9.42 -21.18
N ARG A 219 -7.67 9.14 -22.30
CA ARG A 219 -8.15 8.22 -23.33
C ARG A 219 -7.72 6.80 -22.96
N LYS A 220 -8.70 5.90 -22.76
CA LYS A 220 -8.42 4.47 -22.60
C LYS A 220 -7.68 3.97 -23.82
N PRO A 221 -6.57 3.24 -23.70
CA PRO A 221 -6.00 2.51 -24.83
C PRO A 221 -6.98 1.40 -25.21
N GLY A 222 -7.50 1.43 -26.44
CA GLY A 222 -8.22 0.31 -27.03
C GLY A 222 -9.71 0.47 -27.34
N VAL A 223 -10.34 1.62 -27.17
CA VAL A 223 -11.70 1.83 -27.68
C VAL A 223 -11.63 2.39 -29.09
N ARG A 224 -11.87 1.55 -30.09
CA ARG A 224 -12.14 1.99 -31.47
C ARG A 224 -13.50 2.66 -31.49
N GLU A 225 -13.55 3.93 -31.88
CA GLU A 225 -14.81 4.59 -32.23
C GLU A 225 -15.41 3.88 -33.45
N THR A 226 -16.56 3.25 -33.24
CA THR A 226 -17.44 2.89 -34.37
C THR A 226 -18.18 4.16 -34.76
N THR A 227 -17.71 4.82 -35.77
CA THR A 227 -18.46 5.84 -36.53
C THR A 227 -19.70 5.20 -37.15
N LYS A 228 -20.85 5.72 -36.81
CA LYS A 228 -22.06 5.70 -37.66
C LYS A 228 -22.23 7.02 -38.31
#